data_ef95af8158052b00df8f35a301a02779
#
_entry.id   ef95af8158052b00df8f35a301a02779
#
_cell.length_a   1.000
_cell.length_b   1.000
_cell.length_c   1.000
_cell.angle_alpha   90.00
_cell.angle_beta   90.00
_cell.angle_gamma   90.00
#
_symmetry.space_group_name_H-M   'P 1'
#
loop_
_entity.id
_entity.type
_entity.pdbx_description
1 polymer ?
#
loop_
_entity_poly.entity_id
_entity_poly.type
_entity_poly.pdbx_seq_one_letter_code
_entity_poly.pdbx_strand_id
1 'polypeptide(L)'
;MIPMTYLFVLCPLLFAAVAWGIKNRLRPLVLLAAALIHLLSTLWVTVTPQSPADGGWLWLDPLGRIVLFCISVLFTICAFYAVGYLRYYNKRSNRFLCVCMLVCLSAMTLVSMAQHLGLFWVAMETTTLTMAPLIYFYRNARSIEATWNYIIICSVGIALAFLGLMFLSYSTHLAH
;
A
#
# COMPACT_ATOMS: atom_id res chain seq x y z
N MET A 1 -4.40 11.62 -21.79
CA MET A 1 -3.53 10.46 -21.50
C MET A 1 -3.46 10.32 -19.99
N ILE A 2 -3.82 9.15 -19.42
CA ILE A 2 -3.65 8.91 -17.98
C ILE A 2 -2.14 8.85 -17.76
N PRO A 3 -1.54 9.75 -16.94
CA PRO A 3 -0.11 9.71 -16.72
C PRO A 3 0.27 8.36 -16.13
N MET A 4 1.40 7.81 -16.56
CA MET A 4 1.88 6.49 -16.14
C MET A 4 1.91 6.32 -14.62
N THR A 5 2.07 7.40 -13.87
CA THR A 5 2.07 7.42 -12.40
C THR A 5 0.77 6.90 -11.77
N TYR A 6 -0.39 7.21 -12.34
CA TYR A 6 -1.68 6.69 -11.84
C TYR A 6 -1.82 5.17 -12.08
N LEU A 7 -1.21 4.66 -13.14
CA LEU A 7 -1.26 3.23 -13.45
C LEU A 7 -0.57 2.39 -12.36
N PHE A 8 0.51 2.91 -11.75
CA PHE A 8 1.21 2.24 -10.66
C PHE A 8 0.34 2.03 -9.42
N VAL A 9 -0.49 3.02 -9.09
CA VAL A 9 -1.42 2.95 -7.95
C VAL A 9 -2.64 2.09 -8.29
N LEU A 10 -3.17 2.21 -9.51
CA LEU A 10 -4.38 1.51 -9.93
C LEU A 10 -4.13 0.02 -10.23
N CYS A 11 -2.95 -0.34 -10.71
CA CYS A 11 -2.63 -1.71 -11.07
C CYS A 11 -2.82 -2.69 -9.88
N PRO A 12 -2.26 -2.50 -8.67
CA PRO A 12 -2.50 -3.39 -7.55
C PRO A 12 -3.98 -3.41 -7.11
N LEU A 13 -4.71 -2.29 -7.24
CA LEU A 13 -6.15 -2.24 -6.93
C LEU A 13 -6.97 -3.08 -7.91
N LEU A 14 -6.65 -3.04 -9.20
CA LEU A 14 -7.29 -3.91 -10.20
C LEU A 14 -7.04 -5.39 -9.88
N PHE A 15 -5.81 -5.75 -9.52
CA PHE A 15 -5.50 -7.11 -9.06
C PHE A 15 -6.23 -7.47 -7.77
N ALA A 16 -6.46 -6.53 -6.85
CA ALA A 16 -7.27 -6.74 -5.65
C ALA A 16 -8.73 -7.06 -6.00
N ALA A 17 -9.32 -6.32 -6.95
CA ALA A 17 -10.67 -6.57 -7.45
C ALA A 17 -10.77 -7.95 -8.14
N VAL A 18 -9.78 -8.30 -8.96
CA VAL A 18 -9.70 -9.63 -9.60
C VAL A 18 -9.55 -10.74 -8.53
N ALA A 19 -8.71 -10.56 -7.52
CA ALA A 19 -8.53 -11.51 -6.42
C ALA A 19 -9.81 -11.70 -5.59
N TRP A 20 -10.66 -10.67 -5.52
CA TRP A 20 -11.97 -10.78 -4.85
C TRP A 20 -12.91 -11.77 -5.55
N GLY A 21 -12.94 -11.78 -6.89
CA GLY A 21 -13.84 -12.62 -7.71
C GLY A 21 -13.35 -14.03 -7.97
N ILE A 22 -12.03 -14.28 -7.88
CA ILE A 22 -11.40 -15.56 -8.27
C ILE A 22 -11.51 -16.63 -7.16
N LYS A 23 -11.46 -17.92 -7.57
CA LYS A 23 -11.46 -19.08 -6.66
C LYS A 23 -10.24 -19.07 -5.72
N ASN A 24 -10.42 -19.59 -4.50
CA ASN A 24 -9.39 -19.60 -3.44
C ASN A 24 -8.02 -20.13 -3.87
N ARG A 25 -7.99 -21.13 -4.77
CA ARG A 25 -6.74 -21.74 -5.26
C ARG A 25 -5.86 -20.82 -6.11
N LEU A 26 -6.48 -19.89 -6.84
CA LEU A 26 -5.77 -19.01 -7.79
C LEU A 26 -5.37 -17.68 -7.16
N ARG A 27 -5.97 -17.27 -6.04
CA ARG A 27 -5.68 -15.99 -5.38
C ARG A 27 -4.22 -15.78 -5.01
N PRO A 28 -3.51 -16.77 -4.41
CA PRO A 28 -2.09 -16.60 -4.13
C PRO A 28 -1.24 -16.37 -5.39
N LEU A 29 -1.64 -17.00 -6.51
CA LEU A 29 -0.96 -16.78 -7.79
C LEU A 29 -1.21 -15.38 -8.34
N VAL A 30 -2.44 -14.86 -8.20
CA VAL A 30 -2.77 -13.47 -8.57
C VAL A 30 -1.97 -12.48 -7.73
N LEU A 31 -1.83 -12.73 -6.42
CA LEU A 31 -1.00 -11.93 -5.53
C LEU A 31 0.47 -11.90 -5.99
N LEU A 32 1.02 -13.07 -6.31
CA LEU A 32 2.39 -13.17 -6.79
C LEU A 32 2.58 -12.50 -8.15
N ALA A 33 1.64 -12.70 -9.09
CA ALA A 33 1.68 -12.06 -10.39
C ALA A 33 1.63 -10.52 -10.26
N ALA A 34 0.75 -9.99 -9.40
CA ALA A 34 0.67 -8.56 -9.12
C ALA A 34 1.99 -8.02 -8.52
N ALA A 35 2.60 -8.76 -7.59
CA ALA A 35 3.87 -8.38 -6.98
C ALA A 35 5.01 -8.34 -8.03
N LEU A 36 5.10 -9.34 -8.90
CA LEU A 36 6.11 -9.39 -9.96
C LEU A 36 5.91 -8.29 -11.01
N ILE A 37 4.68 -8.05 -11.43
CA ILE A 37 4.36 -6.96 -12.39
C ILE A 37 4.71 -5.61 -11.76
N HIS A 38 4.38 -5.40 -10.49
CA HIS A 38 4.72 -4.19 -9.77
C HIS A 38 6.25 -4.00 -9.64
N LEU A 39 6.99 -5.06 -9.32
CA LEU A 39 8.45 -5.02 -9.25
C LEU A 39 9.08 -4.72 -10.61
N LEU A 40 8.64 -5.36 -11.69
CA LEU A 40 9.13 -5.10 -13.04
C LEU A 40 8.85 -3.66 -13.48
N SER A 41 7.65 -3.17 -13.19
CA SER A 41 7.27 -1.79 -13.51
C SER A 41 8.09 -0.77 -12.70
N THR A 42 8.36 -1.02 -11.42
CA THR A 42 9.23 -0.14 -10.62
C THR A 42 10.66 -0.17 -11.12
N LEU A 43 11.19 -1.33 -11.50
CA LEU A 43 12.52 -1.44 -12.09
C LEU A 43 12.61 -0.64 -13.40
N TRP A 44 11.59 -0.74 -14.25
CA TRP A 44 11.52 0.05 -15.48
C TRP A 44 11.58 1.55 -15.21
N VAL A 45 10.79 2.05 -14.26
CA VAL A 45 10.73 3.47 -13.91
C VAL A 45 12.01 3.98 -13.23
N THR A 46 12.72 3.12 -12.49
CA THR A 46 14.01 3.51 -11.90
C THR A 46 15.09 3.72 -12.96
N VAL A 47 15.04 2.97 -14.07
CA VAL A 47 16.04 3.04 -15.15
C VAL A 47 15.69 4.16 -16.16
N THR A 48 14.42 4.47 -16.36
CA THR A 48 14.00 5.50 -17.32
C THR A 48 14.01 6.89 -16.69
N PRO A 49 14.71 7.87 -17.28
CA PRO A 49 14.63 9.26 -16.83
C PRO A 49 13.21 9.78 -17.05
N GLN A 50 12.54 10.22 -15.99
CA GLN A 50 11.24 10.87 -16.10
C GLN A 50 11.43 12.38 -16.09
N SER A 51 10.84 13.05 -17.08
CA SER A 51 10.74 14.51 -17.06
C SER A 51 9.81 14.96 -15.94
N PRO A 52 10.12 16.06 -15.24
CA PRO A 52 9.22 16.63 -14.24
C PRO A 52 7.83 16.87 -14.88
N ALA A 53 6.79 16.27 -14.28
CA ALA A 53 5.43 16.60 -14.64
C ALA A 53 5.04 17.85 -13.85
N ASP A 54 4.91 18.98 -14.54
CA ASP A 54 4.53 20.24 -13.92
C ASP A 54 3.20 20.11 -13.18
N GLY A 55 3.23 20.29 -11.84
CA GLY A 55 2.03 20.51 -11.03
C GLY A 55 1.11 19.31 -10.79
N GLY A 56 1.55 18.07 -10.99
CA GLY A 56 0.74 16.88 -10.71
C GLY A 56 0.66 16.54 -9.20
N TRP A 57 -0.49 15.99 -8.77
CA TRP A 57 -0.69 15.49 -7.40
C TRP A 57 0.19 14.29 -7.06
N LEU A 58 0.63 13.56 -8.08
CA LEU A 58 1.48 12.38 -7.98
C LEU A 58 2.74 12.57 -8.82
N TRP A 59 3.87 12.53 -8.14
CA TRP A 59 5.19 12.61 -8.76
C TRP A 59 6.15 11.68 -8.06
N LEU A 60 7.07 11.09 -8.80
CA LEU A 60 8.05 10.16 -8.24
C LEU A 60 9.43 10.85 -8.14
N ASP A 61 9.73 11.37 -6.96
CA ASP A 61 11.03 11.94 -6.62
C ASP A 61 12.15 10.89 -6.67
N PRO A 62 13.42 11.28 -6.82
CA PRO A 62 14.56 10.36 -6.73
C PRO A 62 14.55 9.53 -5.43
N LEU A 63 14.19 10.15 -4.30
CA LEU A 63 14.02 9.46 -3.03
C LEU A 63 12.85 8.46 -3.07
N GLY A 64 11.71 8.90 -3.59
CA GLY A 64 10.52 8.07 -3.77
C GLY A 64 10.78 6.84 -4.64
N ARG A 65 11.66 6.92 -5.64
CA ARG A 65 12.07 5.78 -6.48
C ARG A 65 12.78 4.70 -5.66
N ILE A 66 13.71 5.10 -4.80
CA ILE A 66 14.44 4.16 -3.92
C ILE A 66 13.47 3.49 -2.97
N VAL A 67 12.60 4.27 -2.32
CA VAL A 67 11.59 3.77 -1.39
C VAL A 67 10.63 2.82 -2.10
N LEU A 68 10.12 3.19 -3.27
CA LEU A 68 9.21 2.37 -4.06
C LEU A 68 9.86 1.04 -4.49
N PHE A 69 11.13 1.08 -4.88
CA PHE A 69 11.90 -0.13 -5.21
C PHE A 69 12.02 -1.05 -3.98
N CYS A 70 12.40 -0.52 -2.82
CA CYS A 70 12.47 -1.29 -1.58
C CYS A 70 11.12 -1.92 -1.21
N ILE A 71 10.02 -1.15 -1.30
CA ILE A 71 8.66 -1.66 -1.06
C ILE A 71 8.34 -2.81 -2.01
N SER A 72 8.64 -2.66 -3.30
CA SER A 72 8.35 -3.68 -4.31
C SER A 72 9.10 -4.98 -4.09
N VAL A 73 10.39 -4.88 -3.72
CA VAL A 73 11.23 -6.06 -3.39
C VAL A 73 10.69 -6.76 -2.15
N LEU A 74 10.47 -6.03 -1.06
CA LEU A 74 9.94 -6.59 0.19
C LEU A 74 8.57 -7.23 -0.02
N PHE A 75 7.68 -6.54 -0.74
CA PHE A 75 6.34 -7.07 -1.02
C PHE A 75 6.40 -8.35 -1.86
N THR A 76 7.32 -8.43 -2.83
CA THR A 76 7.50 -9.64 -3.66
C THR A 76 7.98 -10.82 -2.81
N ILE A 77 8.91 -10.60 -1.87
CA ILE A 77 9.34 -11.64 -0.92
C ILE A 77 8.17 -12.09 -0.05
N CYS A 78 7.40 -11.15 0.49
CA CYS A 78 6.20 -11.45 1.29
C CYS A 78 5.14 -12.20 0.48
N ALA A 79 4.91 -11.83 -0.78
CA ALA A 79 3.96 -12.51 -1.66
C ALA A 79 4.41 -13.94 -1.97
N PHE A 80 5.70 -14.16 -2.21
CA PHE A 80 6.26 -15.50 -2.41
C PHE A 80 6.06 -16.39 -1.16
N TYR A 81 6.35 -15.86 0.02
CA TYR A 81 6.10 -16.55 1.28
C TYR A 81 4.60 -16.84 1.47
N ALA A 82 3.74 -15.87 1.18
CA ALA A 82 2.29 -16.01 1.32
C ALA A 82 1.73 -17.14 0.44
N VAL A 83 2.28 -17.38 -0.76
CA VAL A 83 1.87 -18.50 -1.62
C VAL A 83 2.10 -19.85 -0.92
N GLY A 84 3.28 -20.05 -0.34
CA GLY A 84 3.61 -21.26 0.41
C GLY A 84 2.72 -21.42 1.65
N TYR A 85 2.59 -20.36 2.42
CA TYR A 85 1.80 -20.32 3.63
C TYR A 85 0.31 -20.64 3.39
N LEU A 86 -0.31 -20.02 2.39
CA LEU A 86 -1.72 -20.22 2.07
C LEU A 86 -2.02 -21.59 1.47
N ARG A 87 -1.04 -22.25 0.83
CA ARG A 87 -1.17 -23.64 0.39
C ARG A 87 -1.22 -24.60 1.56
N TYR A 88 -0.44 -24.35 2.60
CA TYR A 88 -0.40 -25.18 3.79
C TYR A 88 -1.65 -25.02 4.66
N TYR A 89 -2.13 -23.78 4.83
CA TYR A 89 -3.32 -23.44 5.63
C TYR A 89 -4.62 -23.37 4.84
N ASN A 90 -4.87 -24.31 3.95
CA ASN A 90 -6.00 -24.32 2.98
C ASN A 90 -7.41 -24.38 3.60
N LYS A 91 -7.55 -24.34 4.93
CA LYS A 91 -8.84 -24.47 5.65
C LYS A 91 -9.67 -23.17 5.71
N ARG A 92 -9.13 -22.00 5.30
CA ARG A 92 -9.82 -20.70 5.40
C ARG A 92 -9.88 -19.96 4.07
N SER A 93 -10.89 -19.10 3.95
CA SER A 93 -11.00 -18.19 2.80
C SER A 93 -9.86 -17.17 2.83
N ASN A 94 -8.95 -17.28 1.86
CA ASN A 94 -7.76 -16.42 1.71
C ASN A 94 -8.11 -15.04 1.09
N ARG A 95 -9.42 -14.78 0.86
CA ARG A 95 -9.90 -13.59 0.15
C ARG A 95 -9.42 -12.30 0.79
N PHE A 96 -9.74 -12.13 2.08
CA PHE A 96 -9.40 -10.90 2.81
C PHE A 96 -7.90 -10.66 2.87
N LEU A 97 -7.11 -11.70 3.13
CA LEU A 97 -5.65 -11.56 3.22
C LEU A 97 -5.06 -11.07 1.89
N CYS A 98 -5.36 -11.74 0.77
CA CYS A 98 -4.82 -11.35 -0.53
C CYS A 98 -5.25 -9.95 -0.95
N VAL A 99 -6.53 -9.59 -0.72
CA VAL A 99 -7.05 -8.27 -1.07
C VAL A 99 -6.41 -7.19 -0.20
N CYS A 100 -6.34 -7.38 1.12
CA CYS A 100 -5.71 -6.40 2.02
C CYS A 100 -4.22 -6.20 1.70
N MET A 101 -3.49 -7.26 1.37
CA MET A 101 -2.10 -7.13 0.94
C MET A 101 -1.97 -6.29 -0.33
N LEU A 102 -2.82 -6.51 -1.35
CA LEU A 102 -2.78 -5.75 -2.60
C LEU A 102 -3.21 -4.28 -2.41
N VAL A 103 -4.22 -4.03 -1.57
CA VAL A 103 -4.62 -2.65 -1.22
C VAL A 103 -3.50 -1.95 -0.44
N CYS A 104 -2.83 -2.66 0.48
CA CYS A 104 -1.67 -2.14 1.19
C CYS A 104 -0.53 -1.76 0.23
N LEU A 105 -0.22 -2.61 -0.77
CA LEU A 105 0.78 -2.29 -1.80
C LEU A 105 0.41 -1.01 -2.55
N SER A 106 -0.86 -0.88 -2.96
CA SER A 106 -1.34 0.32 -3.64
C SER A 106 -1.22 1.57 -2.76
N ALA A 107 -1.58 1.47 -1.48
CA ALA A 107 -1.48 2.58 -0.53
C ALA A 107 0.00 2.98 -0.28
N MET A 108 0.92 2.02 -0.12
CA MET A 108 2.35 2.29 0.00
C MET A 108 2.93 2.95 -1.26
N THR A 109 2.47 2.53 -2.43
CA THR A 109 2.83 3.15 -3.71
C THR A 109 2.32 4.60 -3.77
N LEU A 110 1.08 4.84 -3.32
CA LEU A 110 0.50 6.17 -3.25
C LEU A 110 1.28 7.08 -2.29
N VAL A 111 1.68 6.58 -1.11
CA VAL A 111 2.55 7.31 -0.17
C VAL A 111 3.85 7.75 -0.83
N SER A 112 4.48 6.85 -1.60
CA SER A 112 5.78 7.12 -2.25
C SER A 112 5.71 8.14 -3.38
N MET A 113 4.51 8.40 -3.92
CA MET A 113 4.27 9.30 -5.06
C MET A 113 3.51 10.58 -4.68
N ALA A 114 2.97 10.68 -3.46
CA ALA A 114 2.12 11.80 -3.05
C ALA A 114 2.93 13.08 -2.90
N GLN A 115 2.57 14.12 -3.67
CA GLN A 115 3.17 15.45 -3.60
C GLN A 115 2.37 16.43 -2.73
N HIS A 116 1.14 16.05 -2.39
CA HIS A 116 0.27 16.87 -1.56
C HIS A 116 0.17 16.26 -0.15
N LEU A 117 0.43 17.07 0.88
CA LEU A 117 0.43 16.64 2.29
C LEU A 117 -0.86 15.92 2.71
N GLY A 118 -2.02 16.42 2.27
CA GLY A 118 -3.30 15.78 2.55
C GLY A 118 -3.43 14.40 1.89
N LEU A 119 -2.97 14.24 0.64
CA LEU A 119 -2.97 12.96 -0.05
C LEU A 119 -2.00 11.98 0.62
N PHE A 120 -0.82 12.44 1.00
CA PHE A 120 0.16 11.67 1.76
C PHE A 120 -0.45 11.15 3.07
N TRP A 121 -1.14 12.02 3.82
CA TRP A 121 -1.79 11.63 5.08
C TRP A 121 -2.87 10.55 4.85
N VAL A 122 -3.77 10.73 3.87
CA VAL A 122 -4.81 9.74 3.54
C VAL A 122 -4.20 8.41 3.12
N ALA A 123 -3.13 8.43 2.36
CA ALA A 123 -2.43 7.22 1.93
C ALA A 123 -1.79 6.48 3.12
N MET A 124 -1.18 7.21 4.06
CA MET A 124 -0.64 6.65 5.30
C MET A 124 -1.74 5.99 6.14
N GLU A 125 -2.90 6.65 6.31
CA GLU A 125 -4.05 6.09 7.03
C GLU A 125 -4.54 4.81 6.35
N THR A 126 -4.60 4.78 5.02
CA THR A 126 -5.00 3.60 4.27
C THR A 126 -4.06 2.41 4.50
N THR A 127 -2.74 2.65 4.63
CA THR A 127 -1.80 1.57 4.93
C THR A 127 -2.06 0.96 6.30
N THR A 128 -2.30 1.77 7.32
CA THR A 128 -2.58 1.30 8.68
C THR A 128 -3.90 0.55 8.78
N LEU A 129 -4.96 1.05 8.16
CA LEU A 129 -6.26 0.40 8.15
C LEU A 129 -6.24 -0.95 7.42
N THR A 130 -5.45 -1.09 6.36
CA THR A 130 -5.33 -2.37 5.64
C THR A 130 -4.52 -3.42 6.40
N MET A 131 -3.68 -3.03 7.34
CA MET A 131 -2.95 -3.96 8.21
C MET A 131 -3.82 -4.57 9.31
N ALA A 132 -4.83 -3.87 9.82
CA ALA A 132 -5.71 -4.37 10.88
C ALA A 132 -6.38 -5.72 10.54
N PRO A 133 -7.00 -5.93 9.36
CA PRO A 133 -7.54 -7.23 8.96
C PRO A 133 -6.49 -8.34 8.83
N LEU A 134 -5.23 -8.00 8.53
CA LEU A 134 -4.14 -8.97 8.46
C LEU A 134 -3.76 -9.48 9.85
N ILE A 135 -3.74 -8.61 10.86
CA ILE A 135 -3.52 -8.98 12.27
C ILE A 135 -4.67 -9.85 12.77
N TYR A 136 -5.91 -9.52 12.39
CA TYR A 136 -7.12 -10.26 12.77
C TYR A 136 -7.28 -11.61 12.04
N PHE A 137 -6.38 -11.98 11.13
CA PHE A 137 -6.54 -13.16 10.27
C PHE A 137 -6.84 -14.46 11.03
N TYR A 138 -6.23 -14.68 12.18
CA TYR A 138 -6.44 -15.90 13.00
C TYR A 138 -7.75 -15.93 13.80
N ARG A 139 -8.40 -14.80 14.01
CA ARG A 139 -9.66 -14.66 14.77
C ARG A 139 -9.64 -15.30 16.16
N ASN A 140 -8.50 -15.32 16.83
CA ASN A 140 -8.34 -15.75 18.19
C ASN A 140 -8.54 -14.56 19.15
N ALA A 141 -8.84 -14.81 20.43
CA ALA A 141 -8.96 -13.75 21.43
C ALA A 141 -7.72 -12.83 21.46
N ARG A 142 -6.53 -13.42 21.38
CA ARG A 142 -5.26 -12.66 21.31
C ARG A 142 -5.13 -11.82 20.05
N SER A 143 -5.60 -12.29 18.89
CA SER A 143 -5.54 -11.50 17.65
C SER A 143 -6.55 -10.35 17.64
N ILE A 144 -7.69 -10.51 18.33
CA ILE A 144 -8.66 -9.44 18.54
C ILE A 144 -8.03 -8.33 19.40
N GLU A 145 -7.46 -8.70 20.54
CA GLU A 145 -6.78 -7.77 21.44
C GLU A 145 -5.63 -7.04 20.74
N ALA A 146 -4.78 -7.78 20.02
CA ALA A 146 -3.69 -7.19 19.24
C ALA A 146 -4.19 -6.21 18.18
N THR A 147 -5.29 -6.53 17.48
CA THR A 147 -5.89 -5.67 16.45
C THR A 147 -6.43 -4.37 17.08
N TRP A 148 -7.12 -4.46 18.21
CA TRP A 148 -7.62 -3.29 18.92
C TRP A 148 -6.48 -2.38 19.39
N ASN A 149 -5.46 -2.95 20.05
CA ASN A 149 -4.30 -2.19 20.48
C ASN A 149 -3.59 -1.52 19.29
N TYR A 150 -3.43 -2.23 18.17
CA TYR A 150 -2.84 -1.69 16.96
C TYR A 150 -3.65 -0.49 16.42
N ILE A 151 -4.97 -0.63 16.26
CA ILE A 151 -5.83 0.44 15.74
C ILE A 151 -5.78 1.66 16.67
N ILE A 152 -5.88 1.49 17.99
CA ILE A 152 -5.88 2.60 18.96
C ILE A 152 -4.55 3.35 18.91
N ILE A 153 -3.42 2.64 18.96
CA ILE A 153 -2.09 3.27 18.96
C ILE A 153 -1.86 4.01 17.62
N CYS A 154 -2.18 3.37 16.50
CA CYS A 154 -2.01 3.99 15.18
C CYS A 154 -2.93 5.22 15.01
N SER A 155 -4.22 5.13 15.40
CA SER A 155 -5.16 6.23 15.22
C SER A 155 -4.76 7.47 16.04
N VAL A 156 -4.27 7.28 17.27
CA VAL A 156 -3.75 8.41 18.08
C VAL A 156 -2.52 9.04 17.42
N GLY A 157 -1.57 8.22 16.95
CA GLY A 157 -0.38 8.71 16.24
C GLY A 157 -0.71 9.49 14.98
N ILE A 158 -1.65 9.00 14.18
CA ILE A 158 -2.09 9.63 12.93
C ILE A 158 -2.88 10.92 13.21
N ALA A 159 -3.72 10.96 14.25
CA ALA A 159 -4.42 12.16 14.65
C ALA A 159 -3.44 13.27 15.09
N LEU A 160 -2.39 12.94 15.84
CA LEU A 160 -1.34 13.88 16.22
C LEU A 160 -0.54 14.36 15.00
N ALA A 161 -0.22 13.47 14.07
CA ALA A 161 0.45 13.84 12.82
C ALA A 161 -0.41 14.77 11.98
N PHE A 162 -1.73 14.53 11.88
CA PHE A 162 -2.66 15.41 11.19
C PHE A 162 -2.73 16.78 11.84
N LEU A 163 -2.79 16.84 13.17
CA LEU A 163 -2.72 18.11 13.91
C LEU A 163 -1.44 18.89 13.60
N GLY A 164 -0.29 18.20 13.58
CA GLY A 164 0.99 18.79 13.18
C GLY A 164 0.97 19.35 11.75
N LEU A 165 0.37 18.63 10.80
CA LEU A 165 0.21 19.09 9.42
C LEU A 165 -0.67 20.33 9.32
N MET A 166 -1.75 20.41 10.12
CA MET A 166 -2.62 21.59 10.17
C MET A 166 -1.89 22.82 10.70
N PHE A 167 -1.09 22.67 11.76
CA PHE A 167 -0.27 23.78 12.27
C PHE A 167 0.79 24.23 11.26
N LEU A 168 1.43 23.30 10.56
CA LEU A 168 2.41 23.61 9.52
C LEU A 168 1.73 24.41 8.39
N SER A 169 0.59 23.95 7.91
CA SER A 169 -0.18 24.64 6.86
C SER A 169 -0.62 26.02 7.29
N TYR A 170 -1.06 26.19 8.53
CA TYR A 170 -1.45 27.48 9.07
C TYR A 170 -0.26 28.45 9.18
N SER A 171 0.90 27.97 9.64
CA SER A 171 2.10 28.78 9.75
C SER A 171 2.61 29.29 8.41
N THR A 172 2.53 28.47 7.34
CA THR A 172 2.90 28.89 5.99
C THR A 172 1.95 29.93 5.41
N HIS A 173 0.65 29.85 5.78
CA HIS A 173 -0.34 30.83 5.34
C HIS A 173 -0.17 32.20 6.03
N LEU A 174 0.37 32.21 7.25
CA LEU A 174 0.67 33.50 7.97
C LEU A 174 1.98 34.15 7.51
N ALA A 175 2.89 33.38 6.90
CA ALA A 175 4.18 33.85 6.42
C ALA A 175 4.13 34.50 5.02
N HIS A 176 3.00 34.39 4.32
CA HIS A 176 2.67 35.06 3.05
C HIS A 176 1.65 36.16 3.21
#